data_8bd45025def10b358e274876355fe69b
#
_entry.id   8bd45025def10b358e274876355fe69b
#
_cell.length_a   1.000
_cell.length_b   1.000
_cell.length_c   1.000
_cell.angle_alpha   90.00
_cell.angle_beta   90.00
_cell.angle_gamma   90.00
#
_symmetry.space_group_name_H-M   'P 1'
#
loop_
_entity.id
_entity.type
_entity.pdbx_description
1 polymer ?
#
loop_
_entity_poly.entity_id
_entity_poly.type
_entity_poly.pdbx_seq_one_letter_code
_entity_poly.pdbx_strand_id
1 'polypeptide(L)'
;SCADVASMKTPRAISFDLDDTLWAIWPVIDRAEAVLHEYIRETFPRIGESHDVGDLRLQRNEIHQQRPDLAHDLTELRRVSFESLLQRYGYDPEASHDLIARFLDLRHDVTLYPDVVPALSWLSERFTLIAVSNGNADISRLGIARFFQGQISARAAGVKKPDPVIFGKACELLAAKPAEVLHVGDHPVEDVIGAQQAGLKGAWVNRKGETWSHETAPHAVVEDLAQLVDLLDQTE
;
A
#
# COMPACT_ATOMS: atom_id res chain seq x y z
N SER A 1 -10.62 -26.09 -6.86
CA SER A 1 -11.71 -26.28 -5.88
C SER A 1 -12.09 -24.90 -5.38
N CYS A 2 -13.34 -24.52 -5.59
CA CYS A 2 -13.90 -23.31 -4.98
C CYS A 2 -13.77 -23.50 -3.47
N ALA A 3 -12.98 -22.67 -2.81
CA ALA A 3 -12.99 -22.59 -1.36
C ALA A 3 -14.43 -22.31 -0.94
N ASP A 4 -14.92 -23.09 0.00
CA ASP A 4 -16.29 -23.00 0.51
C ASP A 4 -16.54 -21.60 1.11
N VAL A 5 -17.03 -20.70 0.28
CA VAL A 5 -17.45 -19.33 0.65
C VAL A 5 -18.61 -19.37 1.67
N ALA A 6 -19.32 -20.51 1.73
CA ALA A 6 -20.48 -20.71 2.61
C ALA A 6 -20.17 -20.74 4.13
N SER A 7 -18.90 -20.68 4.55
CA SER A 7 -18.51 -20.76 5.97
C SER A 7 -17.91 -19.50 6.57
N MET A 8 -17.70 -18.44 5.80
CA MET A 8 -17.15 -17.19 6.34
C MET A 8 -18.27 -16.38 7.01
N LYS A 9 -18.23 -16.31 8.35
CA LYS A 9 -19.12 -15.39 9.06
C LYS A 9 -18.89 -13.95 8.57
N THR A 10 -19.97 -13.21 8.38
CA THR A 10 -19.93 -11.79 8.02
C THR A 10 -18.97 -11.03 8.94
N PRO A 11 -17.97 -10.30 8.39
CA PRO A 11 -17.07 -9.53 9.22
C PRO A 11 -17.82 -8.34 9.84
N ARG A 12 -17.31 -7.82 10.95
CA ARG A 12 -17.79 -6.57 11.55
C ARG A 12 -17.15 -5.35 10.90
N ALA A 13 -15.91 -5.50 10.47
CA ALA A 13 -15.11 -4.44 9.87
C ALA A 13 -14.17 -4.99 8.80
N ILE A 14 -13.75 -4.12 7.90
CA ILE A 14 -12.87 -4.48 6.78
C ILE A 14 -11.67 -3.53 6.75
N SER A 15 -10.47 -4.09 6.63
CA SER A 15 -9.26 -3.33 6.35
C SER A 15 -8.80 -3.59 4.92
N PHE A 16 -8.30 -2.55 4.25
CA PHE A 16 -7.85 -2.60 2.86
C PHE A 16 -6.38 -2.22 2.73
N ASP A 17 -5.64 -3.01 1.97
CA ASP A 17 -4.44 -2.54 1.31
C ASP A 17 -4.78 -1.48 0.26
N LEU A 18 -3.81 -0.66 -0.13
CA LEU A 18 -3.99 0.44 -1.08
C LEU A 18 -3.34 0.15 -2.44
N ASP A 19 -2.02 0.28 -2.53
CA ASP A 19 -1.26 0.09 -3.78
C ASP A 19 -1.50 -1.32 -4.36
N ASP A 20 -1.82 -1.41 -5.65
CA ASP A 20 -2.17 -2.64 -6.39
C ASP A 20 -3.48 -3.34 -5.96
N THR A 21 -4.13 -2.88 -4.91
CA THR A 21 -5.47 -3.32 -4.50
C THR A 21 -6.54 -2.35 -5.00
N LEU A 22 -6.36 -1.05 -4.83
CA LEU A 22 -7.31 -0.01 -5.24
C LEU A 22 -6.90 0.73 -6.52
N TRP A 23 -5.63 0.69 -6.89
CA TRP A 23 -5.06 1.24 -8.14
C TRP A 23 -3.77 0.51 -8.47
N ALA A 24 -3.36 0.54 -9.74
CA ALA A 24 -2.06 0.04 -10.16
C ALA A 24 -0.96 1.03 -9.78
N ILE A 25 -0.01 0.61 -8.94
CA ILE A 25 1.03 1.51 -8.42
C ILE A 25 2.17 1.75 -9.42
N TRP A 26 2.58 0.75 -10.19
CA TRP A 26 3.75 0.89 -11.07
C TRP A 26 3.62 1.99 -12.12
N PRO A 27 2.50 2.17 -12.83
CA PRO A 27 2.34 3.30 -13.77
C PRO A 27 2.47 4.66 -13.07
N VAL A 28 2.05 4.76 -11.82
CA VAL A 28 2.15 5.98 -11.01
C VAL A 28 3.62 6.25 -10.66
N ILE A 29 4.33 5.25 -10.16
CA ILE A 29 5.76 5.38 -9.78
C ILE A 29 6.62 5.67 -11.00
N ASP A 30 6.41 4.97 -12.11
CA ASP A 30 7.17 5.21 -13.34
C ASP A 30 7.02 6.66 -13.83
N ARG A 31 5.80 7.19 -13.84
CA ARG A 31 5.54 8.58 -14.22
C ARG A 31 6.14 9.55 -13.20
N ALA A 32 5.97 9.30 -11.90
CA ALA A 32 6.49 10.15 -10.84
C ALA A 32 8.02 10.25 -10.90
N GLU A 33 8.70 9.13 -11.08
CA GLU A 33 10.16 9.09 -11.20
C GLU A 33 10.66 9.75 -12.47
N ALA A 34 9.98 9.60 -13.59
CA ALA A 34 10.34 10.27 -14.85
C ALA A 34 10.21 11.80 -14.74
N VAL A 35 9.11 12.29 -14.19
CA VAL A 35 8.88 13.74 -13.99
C VAL A 35 9.88 14.30 -12.99
N LEU A 36 10.15 13.61 -11.90
CA LEU A 36 11.10 14.06 -10.88
C LEU A 36 12.53 14.03 -11.42
N HIS A 37 12.90 13.05 -12.24
CA HIS A 37 14.22 13.01 -12.87
C HIS A 37 14.46 14.23 -13.78
N GLU A 38 13.46 14.65 -14.54
CA GLU A 38 13.54 15.86 -15.36
C GLU A 38 13.80 17.11 -14.50
N TYR A 39 13.09 17.25 -13.38
CA TYR A 39 13.33 18.30 -12.41
C TYR A 39 14.75 18.25 -11.82
N ILE A 40 15.23 17.04 -11.47
CA ILE A 40 16.61 16.85 -10.96
C ILE A 40 17.63 17.24 -12.02
N ARG A 41 17.41 16.90 -13.29
CA ARG A 41 18.30 17.26 -14.38
C ARG A 41 18.42 18.77 -14.58
N GLU A 42 17.32 19.49 -14.45
CA GLU A 42 17.30 20.94 -14.56
C GLU A 42 17.89 21.66 -13.33
N THR A 43 17.57 21.16 -12.13
CA THR A 43 17.93 21.83 -10.86
C THR A 43 19.29 21.38 -10.31
N PHE A 44 19.62 20.10 -10.48
CA PHE A 44 20.82 19.43 -9.99
C PHE A 44 21.55 18.70 -11.13
N PRO A 45 22.06 19.44 -12.15
CA PRO A 45 22.56 18.85 -13.40
C PRO A 45 23.69 17.83 -13.18
N ARG A 46 24.56 17.98 -12.18
CA ARG A 46 25.59 17.01 -11.89
C ARG A 46 25.04 15.63 -11.49
N ILE A 47 23.83 15.59 -10.93
CA ILE A 47 23.14 14.34 -10.63
C ILE A 47 22.41 13.84 -11.88
N GLY A 48 21.55 14.66 -12.45
CA GLY A 48 20.65 14.27 -13.53
C GLY A 48 21.34 13.93 -14.85
N GLU A 49 22.52 14.49 -15.12
CA GLU A 49 23.34 14.12 -16.28
C GLU A 49 24.16 12.84 -16.06
N SER A 50 24.44 12.50 -14.79
CA SER A 50 25.24 11.32 -14.42
C SER A 50 24.41 10.07 -14.16
N HIS A 51 23.11 10.23 -13.87
CA HIS A 51 22.21 9.15 -13.48
C HIS A 51 20.88 9.26 -14.23
N ASP A 52 20.46 8.16 -14.84
CA ASP A 52 19.09 8.02 -15.32
C ASP A 52 18.14 7.53 -14.21
N VAL A 53 16.86 7.35 -14.55
CA VAL A 53 15.86 6.85 -13.59
C VAL A 53 16.23 5.47 -13.05
N GLY A 54 16.77 4.58 -13.90
CA GLY A 54 17.22 3.25 -13.49
C GLY A 54 18.36 3.30 -12.49
N ASP A 55 19.33 4.18 -12.71
CA ASP A 55 20.47 4.38 -11.80
C ASP A 55 20.01 4.89 -10.44
N LEU A 56 19.03 5.81 -10.41
CA LEU A 56 18.45 6.32 -9.17
C LEU A 56 17.68 5.23 -8.41
N ARG A 57 17.00 4.33 -9.10
CA ARG A 57 16.34 3.16 -8.48
C ARG A 57 17.36 2.21 -7.85
N LEU A 58 18.44 1.92 -8.55
CA LEU A 58 19.52 1.06 -8.04
C LEU A 58 20.14 1.67 -6.78
N GLN A 59 20.47 2.95 -6.80
CA GLN A 59 21.03 3.65 -5.65
C GLN A 59 20.06 3.60 -4.45
N ARG A 60 18.77 3.83 -4.67
CA ARG A 60 17.76 3.72 -3.61
C ARG A 60 17.66 2.30 -3.05
N ASN A 61 17.75 1.28 -3.89
CA ASN A 61 17.74 -0.12 -3.45
C ASN A 61 18.96 -0.46 -2.60
N GLU A 62 20.14 0.06 -2.95
CA GLU A 62 21.34 -0.08 -2.14
C GLU A 62 21.18 0.58 -0.76
N ILE A 63 20.64 1.79 -0.70
CA ILE A 63 20.31 2.47 0.56
C ILE A 63 19.31 1.63 1.37
N HIS A 64 18.29 1.05 0.74
CA HIS A 64 17.32 0.18 1.40
C HIS A 64 18.00 -1.02 2.08
N GLN A 65 18.94 -1.66 1.40
CA GLN A 65 19.68 -2.79 1.95
C GLN A 65 20.59 -2.38 3.11
N GLN A 66 21.15 -1.17 3.07
CA GLN A 66 22.02 -0.63 4.12
C GLN A 66 21.27 -0.07 5.32
N ARG A 67 19.98 0.22 5.17
CA ARG A 67 19.13 0.87 6.18
C ARG A 67 17.89 0.01 6.52
N PRO A 68 18.10 -1.20 7.08
CA PRO A 68 16.97 -2.06 7.49
C PRO A 68 16.09 -1.41 8.58
N ASP A 69 16.64 -0.46 9.32
CA ASP A 69 15.92 0.37 10.30
C ASP A 69 14.83 1.25 9.65
N LEU A 70 14.94 1.53 8.35
CA LEU A 70 13.96 2.31 7.58
C LEU A 70 13.02 1.45 6.72
N ALA A 71 13.06 0.12 6.83
CA ALA A 71 12.26 -0.77 5.99
C ALA A 71 10.74 -0.49 6.04
N HIS A 72 10.26 0.05 7.16
CA HIS A 72 8.85 0.43 7.37
C HIS A 72 8.54 1.88 6.91
N ASP A 73 9.55 2.68 6.59
CA ASP A 73 9.40 4.11 6.25
C ASP A 73 9.93 4.41 4.85
N LEU A 74 9.14 4.09 3.83
CA LEU A 74 9.52 4.31 2.43
C LEU A 74 9.70 5.79 2.07
N THR A 75 9.02 6.69 2.77
CA THR A 75 9.19 8.14 2.59
C THR A 75 10.57 8.57 3.03
N GLU A 76 10.97 8.21 4.25
CA GLU A 76 12.28 8.56 4.79
C GLU A 76 13.42 7.87 4.03
N LEU A 77 13.21 6.60 3.64
CA LEU A 77 14.17 5.86 2.81
C LEU A 77 14.46 6.60 1.50
N ARG A 78 13.43 7.09 0.82
CA ARG A 78 13.58 7.85 -0.43
C ARG A 78 14.23 9.21 -0.18
N ARG A 79 13.85 9.89 0.89
CA ARG A 79 14.48 11.17 1.28
C ARG A 79 15.99 11.00 1.54
N VAL A 80 16.36 9.99 2.31
CA VAL A 80 17.78 9.68 2.61
C VAL A 80 18.55 9.34 1.33
N SER A 81 17.93 8.67 0.36
CA SER A 81 18.58 8.41 -0.93
C SER A 81 18.83 9.70 -1.72
N PHE A 82 17.91 10.66 -1.72
CA PHE A 82 18.13 11.99 -2.29
C PHE A 82 19.22 12.77 -1.56
N GLU A 83 19.18 12.77 -0.23
CA GLU A 83 20.19 13.42 0.61
C GLU A 83 21.60 12.92 0.30
N SER A 84 21.77 11.60 0.20
CA SER A 84 23.04 10.96 -0.15
C SER A 84 23.57 11.42 -1.52
N LEU A 85 22.70 11.50 -2.53
CA LEU A 85 23.08 12.01 -3.85
C LEU A 85 23.47 13.48 -3.82
N LEU A 86 22.68 14.33 -3.16
CA LEU A 86 22.96 15.76 -3.03
C LEU A 86 24.31 15.99 -2.38
N GLN A 87 24.62 15.31 -1.26
CA GLN A 87 25.90 15.38 -0.58
C GLN A 87 27.06 14.94 -1.49
N ARG A 88 26.89 13.80 -2.17
CA ARG A 88 27.92 13.25 -3.08
C ARG A 88 28.31 14.22 -4.21
N TYR A 89 27.34 14.98 -4.72
CA TYR A 89 27.54 15.90 -5.82
C TYR A 89 27.74 17.36 -5.39
N GLY A 90 27.90 17.62 -4.08
CA GLY A 90 28.19 18.93 -3.53
C GLY A 90 27.03 19.93 -3.56
N TYR A 91 25.80 19.42 -3.53
CA TYR A 91 24.59 20.24 -3.34
C TYR A 91 24.17 20.27 -1.87
N ASP A 92 23.29 21.21 -1.53
CA ASP A 92 22.71 21.29 -0.20
C ASP A 92 21.83 20.05 0.08
N PRO A 93 22.16 19.23 1.10
CA PRO A 93 21.39 18.05 1.44
C PRO A 93 19.95 18.36 1.91
N GLU A 94 19.67 19.57 2.41
CA GLU A 94 18.33 20.00 2.80
C GLU A 94 17.35 20.04 1.63
N ALA A 95 17.83 20.14 0.38
CA ALA A 95 17.01 20.02 -0.82
C ALA A 95 16.30 18.64 -0.94
N SER A 96 16.75 17.63 -0.19
CA SER A 96 16.07 16.32 -0.11
C SER A 96 14.62 16.45 0.35
N HIS A 97 14.31 17.40 1.20
CA HIS A 97 12.95 17.65 1.67
C HIS A 97 12.03 18.16 0.56
N ASP A 98 12.50 19.01 -0.34
CA ASP A 98 11.74 19.42 -1.52
C ASP A 98 11.56 18.26 -2.52
N LEU A 99 12.60 17.46 -2.74
CA LEU A 99 12.56 16.33 -3.65
C LEU A 99 11.53 15.26 -3.17
N ILE A 100 11.52 14.93 -1.89
CA ILE A 100 10.53 13.98 -1.38
C ILE A 100 9.11 14.54 -1.40
N ALA A 101 8.92 15.83 -1.13
CA ALA A 101 7.61 16.48 -1.22
C ALA A 101 7.07 16.43 -2.66
N ARG A 102 7.90 16.70 -3.67
CA ARG A 102 7.54 16.59 -5.10
C ARG A 102 7.19 15.16 -5.49
N PHE A 103 7.98 14.19 -5.02
CA PHE A 103 7.68 12.78 -5.26
C PHE A 103 6.31 12.39 -4.67
N LEU A 104 6.02 12.81 -3.45
CA LEU A 104 4.74 12.50 -2.79
C LEU A 104 3.55 13.14 -3.53
N ASP A 105 3.70 14.36 -4.05
CA ASP A 105 2.66 14.96 -4.89
C ASP A 105 2.40 14.13 -6.16
N LEU A 106 3.45 13.72 -6.84
CA LEU A 106 3.35 12.93 -8.06
C LEU A 106 2.79 11.52 -7.81
N ARG A 107 3.19 10.88 -6.70
CA ARG A 107 2.74 9.52 -6.39
C ARG A 107 1.28 9.46 -5.96
N HIS A 108 0.67 10.56 -5.59
CA HIS A 108 -0.75 10.66 -5.26
C HIS A 108 -1.67 10.93 -6.47
N ASP A 109 -1.10 11.15 -7.64
CA ASP A 109 -1.86 11.21 -8.89
C ASP A 109 -2.16 9.79 -9.41
N VAL A 110 -3.12 9.14 -8.76
CA VAL A 110 -3.52 7.75 -9.03
C VAL A 110 -4.79 7.69 -9.86
N THR A 111 -4.93 6.61 -10.64
CA THR A 111 -6.19 6.26 -11.29
C THR A 111 -6.76 5.02 -10.59
N LEU A 112 -7.85 5.19 -9.85
CA LEU A 112 -8.53 4.08 -9.17
C LEU A 112 -9.02 3.06 -10.20
N TYR A 113 -9.00 1.77 -9.86
CA TYR A 113 -9.70 0.76 -10.65
C TYR A 113 -11.20 1.07 -10.69
N PRO A 114 -11.90 0.77 -11.80
CA PRO A 114 -13.31 1.14 -11.99
C PRO A 114 -14.28 0.58 -10.94
N ASP A 115 -13.94 -0.56 -10.36
CA ASP A 115 -14.74 -1.24 -9.33
C ASP A 115 -14.63 -0.59 -7.94
N VAL A 116 -13.63 0.25 -7.69
CA VAL A 116 -13.25 0.71 -6.34
C VAL A 116 -14.31 1.62 -5.72
N VAL A 117 -14.66 2.73 -6.36
CA VAL A 117 -15.60 3.69 -5.78
C VAL A 117 -16.99 3.08 -5.54
N PRO A 118 -17.61 2.35 -6.52
CA PRO A 118 -18.89 1.70 -6.26
C PRO A 118 -18.83 0.68 -5.12
N ALA A 119 -17.74 -0.11 -5.05
CA ALA A 119 -17.58 -1.11 -3.98
C ALA A 119 -17.39 -0.46 -2.61
N LEU A 120 -16.48 0.52 -2.49
CA LEU A 120 -16.26 1.24 -1.23
C LEU A 120 -17.53 1.97 -0.75
N SER A 121 -18.31 2.53 -1.67
CA SER A 121 -19.60 3.15 -1.34
C SER A 121 -20.54 2.13 -0.69
N TRP A 122 -20.75 0.98 -1.33
CA TRP A 122 -21.62 -0.08 -0.80
C TRP A 122 -21.11 -0.65 0.53
N LEU A 123 -19.79 -0.90 0.62
CA LEU A 123 -19.17 -1.48 1.80
C LEU A 123 -19.20 -0.53 3.00
N SER A 124 -18.92 0.76 2.80
CA SER A 124 -18.88 1.75 3.89
C SER A 124 -20.24 2.02 4.53
N GLU A 125 -21.33 1.74 3.83
CA GLU A 125 -22.69 1.81 4.40
C GLU A 125 -23.00 0.64 5.36
N ARG A 126 -22.26 -0.46 5.27
CA ARG A 126 -22.52 -1.71 6.01
C ARG A 126 -21.42 -2.08 6.99
N PHE A 127 -20.20 -1.69 6.71
CA PHE A 127 -19.02 -2.04 7.50
C PHE A 127 -18.20 -0.80 7.83
N THR A 128 -17.49 -0.83 8.95
CA THR A 128 -16.43 0.14 9.22
C THR A 128 -15.19 -0.23 8.40
N LEU A 129 -14.67 0.71 7.62
CA LEU A 129 -13.52 0.51 6.75
C LEU A 129 -12.31 1.30 7.25
N ILE A 130 -11.12 0.69 7.19
CA ILE A 130 -9.82 1.37 7.35
C ILE A 130 -8.86 0.94 6.24
N ALA A 131 -7.84 1.76 6.00
CA ALA A 131 -6.71 1.39 5.14
C ALA A 131 -5.51 0.95 6.00
N VAL A 132 -4.79 -0.08 5.53
CA VAL A 132 -3.54 -0.59 6.14
C VAL A 132 -2.51 -0.79 5.04
N SER A 133 -1.52 0.09 4.96
CA SER A 133 -0.57 0.07 3.85
C SER A 133 0.89 0.02 4.29
N ASN A 134 1.72 -0.67 3.50
CA ASN A 134 3.17 -0.64 3.61
C ASN A 134 3.79 0.56 2.87
N GLY A 135 3.05 1.16 1.95
CA GLY A 135 3.48 2.29 1.15
C GLY A 135 3.25 3.64 1.83
N ASN A 136 3.48 4.70 1.06
CA ASN A 136 3.36 6.08 1.51
C ASN A 136 2.16 6.83 0.91
N ALA A 137 1.14 6.08 0.43
CA ALA A 137 -0.13 6.67 0.03
C ALA A 137 -0.90 7.18 1.26
N ASP A 138 -1.44 8.38 1.16
CA ASP A 138 -2.30 9.02 2.13
C ASP A 138 -3.71 9.14 1.53
N ILE A 139 -4.68 8.44 2.11
CA ILE A 139 -6.06 8.42 1.60
C ILE A 139 -6.71 9.80 1.59
N SER A 140 -6.30 10.73 2.45
CA SER A 140 -6.80 12.10 2.48
C SER A 140 -6.50 12.87 1.20
N ARG A 141 -5.50 12.43 0.44
CA ARG A 141 -5.06 13.04 -0.83
C ARG A 141 -5.67 12.38 -2.07
N LEU A 142 -6.49 11.34 -1.91
CA LEU A 142 -6.94 10.48 -3.01
C LEU A 142 -8.45 10.57 -3.29
N GLY A 143 -9.18 11.40 -2.56
CA GLY A 143 -10.62 11.57 -2.73
C GLY A 143 -11.47 10.40 -2.23
N ILE A 144 -10.88 9.44 -1.52
CA ILE A 144 -11.57 8.25 -0.99
C ILE A 144 -11.66 8.22 0.54
N ALA A 145 -11.12 9.23 1.22
CA ALA A 145 -11.10 9.29 2.69
C ALA A 145 -12.50 9.19 3.31
N ARG A 146 -13.54 9.67 2.61
CA ARG A 146 -14.94 9.62 3.07
C ARG A 146 -15.47 8.21 3.33
N PHE A 147 -14.86 7.18 2.73
CA PHE A 147 -15.26 5.79 2.92
C PHE A 147 -14.61 5.13 4.13
N PHE A 148 -13.54 5.72 4.65
CA PHE A 148 -12.69 5.12 5.69
C PHE A 148 -12.81 5.88 7.01
N GLN A 149 -12.79 5.12 8.11
CA GLN A 149 -12.65 5.69 9.46
C GLN A 149 -11.24 6.26 9.67
N GLY A 150 -10.22 5.68 9.04
CA GLY A 150 -8.85 6.12 9.14
C GLY A 150 -7.89 5.22 8.37
N GLN A 151 -6.61 5.43 8.62
CA GLN A 151 -5.51 4.72 7.97
C GLN A 151 -4.41 4.38 8.98
N ILE A 152 -3.86 3.18 8.85
CA ILE A 152 -2.60 2.78 9.48
C ILE A 152 -1.56 2.59 8.38
N SER A 153 -0.49 3.36 8.41
CA SER A 153 0.67 3.16 7.54
C SER A 153 1.76 2.41 8.30
N ALA A 154 2.63 1.72 7.57
CA ALA A 154 3.82 1.09 8.16
C ALA A 154 4.70 2.12 8.88
N ARG A 155 4.84 3.33 8.32
CA ARG A 155 5.57 4.44 8.93
C ARG A 155 5.00 4.79 10.31
N ALA A 156 3.69 4.96 10.42
CA ALA A 156 3.03 5.28 11.70
C ALA A 156 3.08 4.11 12.69
N ALA A 157 2.99 2.89 12.21
CA ALA A 157 3.04 1.68 13.03
C ALA A 157 4.46 1.34 13.52
N GLY A 158 5.50 1.80 12.82
CA GLY A 158 6.89 1.43 13.07
C GLY A 158 7.28 0.05 12.56
N VAL A 159 6.35 -0.67 11.97
CA VAL A 159 6.51 -2.00 11.35
C VAL A 159 5.63 -2.10 10.12
N LYS A 160 5.98 -2.98 9.19
CA LYS A 160 5.21 -3.21 7.97
C LYS A 160 4.54 -4.59 7.97
N LYS A 161 3.47 -4.74 7.19
CA LYS A 161 2.90 -6.07 6.90
C LYS A 161 4.00 -6.97 6.29
N PRO A 162 4.11 -8.23 6.68
CA PRO A 162 3.16 -9.06 7.42
C PRO A 162 3.31 -9.06 8.95
N ASP A 163 4.07 -8.14 9.55
CA ASP A 163 4.23 -8.10 11.01
C ASP A 163 2.86 -7.99 11.70
N PRO A 164 2.55 -8.85 12.68
CA PRO A 164 1.23 -8.87 13.33
C PRO A 164 0.91 -7.58 14.10
N VAL A 165 1.91 -6.81 14.48
CA VAL A 165 1.72 -5.55 15.22
C VAL A 165 0.90 -4.53 14.41
N ILE A 166 1.14 -4.40 13.09
CA ILE A 166 0.38 -3.47 12.26
C ILE A 166 -1.11 -3.87 12.17
N PHE A 167 -1.40 -5.16 12.09
CA PHE A 167 -2.78 -5.69 12.09
C PHE A 167 -3.45 -5.50 13.46
N GLY A 168 -2.70 -5.66 14.56
CA GLY A 168 -3.19 -5.37 15.90
C GLY A 168 -3.61 -3.91 16.06
N LYS A 169 -2.79 -2.97 15.59
CA LYS A 169 -3.12 -1.53 15.56
C LYS A 169 -4.36 -1.23 14.70
N ALA A 170 -4.54 -1.95 13.60
CA ALA A 170 -5.74 -1.86 12.77
C ALA A 170 -6.99 -2.30 13.55
N CYS A 171 -6.93 -3.41 14.28
CA CYS A 171 -8.02 -3.89 15.12
C CYS A 171 -8.36 -2.91 16.27
N GLU A 172 -7.35 -2.29 16.89
CA GLU A 172 -7.55 -1.25 17.90
C GLU A 172 -8.29 -0.05 17.33
N LEU A 173 -7.88 0.45 16.16
CA LEU A 173 -8.56 1.57 15.48
C LEU A 173 -10.00 1.23 15.13
N LEU A 174 -10.28 -0.01 14.74
CA LEU A 174 -11.62 -0.50 14.41
C LEU A 174 -12.47 -0.84 15.65
N ALA A 175 -11.87 -0.86 16.85
CA ALA A 175 -12.50 -1.37 18.06
C ALA A 175 -13.15 -2.77 17.83
N ALA A 176 -12.43 -3.64 17.14
CA ALA A 176 -12.87 -4.98 16.74
C ALA A 176 -11.85 -6.04 17.13
N LYS A 177 -12.32 -7.23 17.43
CA LYS A 177 -11.44 -8.40 17.65
C LYS A 177 -10.86 -8.86 16.30
N PRO A 178 -9.65 -9.42 16.26
CA PRO A 178 -9.04 -9.90 15.01
C PRO A 178 -9.97 -10.81 14.19
N ALA A 179 -10.64 -11.76 14.82
CA ALA A 179 -11.55 -12.69 14.14
C ALA A 179 -12.79 -12.02 13.50
N GLU A 180 -13.10 -10.79 13.87
CA GLU A 180 -14.21 -9.99 13.33
C GLU A 180 -13.80 -9.10 12.14
N VAL A 181 -12.50 -9.07 11.79
CA VAL A 181 -11.96 -8.21 10.75
C VAL A 181 -11.57 -9.04 9.52
N LEU A 182 -12.00 -8.59 8.35
CA LEU A 182 -11.52 -9.09 7.06
C LEU A 182 -10.49 -8.10 6.50
N HIS A 183 -9.26 -8.56 6.30
CA HIS A 183 -8.25 -7.79 5.55
C HIS A 183 -8.28 -8.18 4.08
N VAL A 184 -8.33 -7.18 3.22
CA VAL A 184 -8.45 -7.30 1.76
C VAL A 184 -7.21 -6.72 1.10
N GLY A 185 -6.46 -7.51 0.35
CA GLY A 185 -5.26 -7.06 -0.34
C GLY A 185 -4.81 -7.99 -1.44
N ASP A 186 -3.83 -7.53 -2.24
CA ASP A 186 -3.33 -8.24 -3.42
C ASP A 186 -2.12 -9.14 -3.12
N HIS A 187 -1.37 -8.86 -2.05
CA HIS A 187 -0.12 -9.57 -1.78
C HIS A 187 -0.34 -10.81 -0.93
N PRO A 188 -0.03 -12.02 -1.45
CA PRO A 188 -0.28 -13.27 -0.74
C PRO A 188 0.29 -13.32 0.68
N VAL A 189 1.54 -12.89 0.87
CA VAL A 189 2.24 -12.97 2.16
C VAL A 189 1.93 -11.76 3.04
N GLU A 190 2.10 -10.55 2.53
CA GLU A 190 1.94 -9.33 3.33
C GLU A 190 0.50 -9.10 3.77
N ASP A 191 -0.47 -9.36 2.88
CA ASP A 191 -1.88 -9.12 3.16
C ASP A 191 -2.59 -10.36 3.68
N VAL A 192 -2.58 -11.46 2.94
CA VAL A 192 -3.43 -12.61 3.25
C VAL A 192 -2.86 -13.43 4.40
N ILE A 193 -1.66 -13.98 4.24
CA ILE A 193 -1.01 -14.81 5.26
C ILE A 193 -0.71 -13.98 6.51
N GLY A 194 -0.21 -12.74 6.34
CA GLY A 194 0.06 -11.84 7.46
C GLY A 194 -1.18 -11.54 8.29
N ALA A 195 -2.31 -11.24 7.65
CA ALA A 195 -3.58 -11.04 8.34
C ALA A 195 -4.03 -12.29 9.10
N GLN A 196 -3.95 -13.47 8.46
CA GLN A 196 -4.32 -14.75 9.08
C GLN A 196 -3.44 -15.08 10.28
N GLN A 197 -2.14 -14.85 10.21
CA GLN A 197 -1.20 -15.04 11.32
C GLN A 197 -1.47 -14.09 12.49
N ALA A 198 -2.03 -12.92 12.22
CA ALA A 198 -2.48 -11.96 13.24
C ALA A 198 -3.90 -12.25 13.78
N GLY A 199 -4.54 -13.31 13.29
CA GLY A 199 -5.88 -13.74 13.72
C GLY A 199 -7.05 -13.12 12.95
N LEU A 200 -6.75 -12.29 11.92
CA LEU A 200 -7.77 -11.76 11.02
C LEU A 200 -8.18 -12.79 9.97
N LYS A 201 -9.25 -12.52 9.24
CA LYS A 201 -9.54 -13.19 7.98
C LYS A 201 -8.83 -12.48 6.84
N GLY A 202 -8.37 -13.22 5.84
CA GLY A 202 -7.68 -12.69 4.67
C GLY A 202 -8.44 -12.98 3.39
N ALA A 203 -8.74 -11.93 2.61
CA ALA A 203 -9.26 -12.03 1.25
C ALA A 203 -8.19 -11.61 0.26
N TRP A 204 -7.95 -12.46 -0.73
CA TRP A 204 -7.00 -12.19 -1.79
C TRP A 204 -7.68 -11.54 -2.99
N VAL A 205 -7.25 -10.32 -3.32
CA VAL A 205 -7.66 -9.63 -4.55
C VAL A 205 -6.69 -10.01 -5.66
N ASN A 206 -7.08 -10.97 -6.47
CA ASN A 206 -6.25 -11.56 -7.53
C ASN A 206 -6.61 -10.96 -8.90
N ARG A 207 -6.26 -9.70 -9.12
CA ARG A 207 -6.55 -8.99 -10.38
C ARG A 207 -5.79 -9.54 -11.58
N LYS A 208 -4.66 -10.22 -11.34
CA LYS A 208 -3.75 -10.71 -12.40
C LYS A 208 -3.98 -12.17 -12.78
N GLY A 209 -4.88 -12.87 -12.10
CA GLY A 209 -5.14 -14.28 -12.36
C GLY A 209 -3.95 -15.19 -11.98
N GLU A 210 -3.20 -14.83 -10.93
CA GLU A 210 -2.06 -15.61 -10.45
C GLU A 210 -2.51 -16.89 -9.74
N THR A 211 -1.63 -17.88 -9.67
CA THR A 211 -1.89 -19.12 -8.93
C THR A 211 -1.49 -18.94 -7.47
N TRP A 212 -2.38 -19.35 -6.55
CA TRP A 212 -2.04 -19.40 -5.14
C TRP A 212 -1.05 -20.54 -4.88
N SER A 213 0.13 -20.23 -4.32
CA SER A 213 1.24 -21.17 -4.14
C SER A 213 1.66 -21.35 -2.67
N HIS A 214 0.78 -21.06 -1.72
CA HIS A 214 1.05 -21.17 -0.29
C HIS A 214 0.16 -22.23 0.35
N GLU A 215 0.62 -22.84 1.47
CA GLU A 215 -0.12 -23.92 2.15
C GLU A 215 -1.45 -23.45 2.74
N THR A 216 -1.45 -22.26 3.37
CA THR A 216 -2.66 -21.73 3.99
C THR A 216 -3.49 -21.01 2.93
N ALA A 217 -4.71 -21.49 2.70
CA ALA A 217 -5.62 -20.89 1.73
C ALA A 217 -6.21 -19.56 2.25
N PRO A 218 -6.50 -18.59 1.33
CA PRO A 218 -7.28 -17.42 1.68
C PRO A 218 -8.68 -17.80 2.16
N HIS A 219 -9.30 -16.99 2.99
CA HIS A 219 -10.72 -17.13 3.34
C HIS A 219 -11.63 -16.80 2.15
N ALA A 220 -11.19 -15.91 1.28
CA ALA A 220 -11.86 -15.59 0.02
C ALA A 220 -10.84 -15.23 -1.04
N VAL A 221 -11.18 -15.49 -2.30
CA VAL A 221 -10.42 -15.06 -3.49
C VAL A 221 -11.39 -14.33 -4.40
N VAL A 222 -11.06 -13.11 -4.76
CA VAL A 222 -11.86 -12.28 -5.67
C VAL A 222 -10.96 -11.68 -6.75
N GLU A 223 -11.49 -11.44 -7.93
CA GLU A 223 -10.74 -10.81 -9.03
C GLU A 223 -10.75 -9.29 -8.94
N ASP A 224 -11.78 -8.72 -8.29
CA ASP A 224 -11.95 -7.28 -8.07
C ASP A 224 -12.84 -7.02 -6.84
N LEU A 225 -13.10 -5.77 -6.53
CA LEU A 225 -13.95 -5.43 -5.38
C LEU A 225 -15.45 -5.58 -5.67
N ALA A 226 -15.87 -5.64 -6.93
CA ALA A 226 -17.26 -5.95 -7.25
C ALA A 226 -17.60 -7.39 -6.84
N GLN A 227 -16.69 -8.33 -7.08
CA GLN A 227 -16.84 -9.71 -6.59
C GLN A 227 -16.81 -9.78 -5.05
N LEU A 228 -16.04 -8.95 -4.39
CA LEU A 228 -16.05 -8.85 -2.92
C LEU A 228 -17.43 -8.42 -2.39
N VAL A 229 -18.04 -7.41 -3.03
CA VAL A 229 -19.40 -6.97 -2.71
C VAL A 229 -20.40 -8.10 -2.89
N ASP A 230 -20.38 -8.79 -4.03
CA ASP A 230 -21.27 -9.92 -4.31
C ASP A 230 -21.14 -11.02 -3.26
N LEU A 231 -19.91 -11.32 -2.85
CA LEU A 231 -19.61 -12.32 -1.82
C LEU A 231 -20.22 -11.93 -0.47
N LEU A 232 -20.06 -10.69 -0.05
CA LEU A 232 -20.54 -10.22 1.26
C LEU A 232 -22.04 -9.99 1.29
N ASP A 233 -22.65 -9.61 0.15
CA ASP A 233 -24.10 -9.47 0.02
C ASP A 233 -24.84 -10.82 0.18
N GLN A 234 -24.20 -11.93 -0.22
CA GLN A 234 -24.77 -13.27 -0.06
C GLN A 234 -24.68 -13.83 1.37
N THR A 235 -23.94 -13.17 2.27
CA THR A 235 -23.76 -13.62 3.67
C THR A 235 -24.74 -12.95 4.64
N GLU A 236 -25.54 -12.01 4.19
CA GLU A 236 -26.68 -11.42 4.92
C GLU A 236 -27.90 -12.31 4.80
#